data_18a74f4afb421b553e294c02b13c46e3
#
_entry.id   18a74f4afb421b553e294c02b13c46e3
#
_cell.length_a   1.000
_cell.length_b   1.000
_cell.length_c   1.000
_cell.angle_alpha   90.00
_cell.angle_beta   90.00
_cell.angle_gamma   90.00
#
_symmetry.space_group_name_H-M   'P 1'
#
loop_
_entity.id
_entity.type
_entity.pdbx_description
1 polymer ?
#
loop_
_entity_poly.entity_id
_entity_poly.type
_entity_poly.pdbx_seq_one_letter_code
_entity_poly.pdbx_strand_id
1 'polypeptide(L)'
;HLPNLGFIGSFKLTKVSGAYWKGDSKNSMLTRIYGTAFNNDKDLQNHLDNIEEALKRDHRKLGKEMDLFHFQDEAPGMVFWHPYGWNIYKTLQNFMRNKLDKNGYLEINTPQVVDRKLWEASGHWDKYRENMFITEIDEEHANEKRVNALKPMNCPCHVQVYNQGIRSYKDLPIRYAEFGSCHRYCLLYTSDAADEPRCV
;
A
#
# COMPACT_ATOMS: atom_id res chain seq x y z
N HIS A 1 -25.33 -16.93 11.04
CA HIS A 1 -26.01 -17.26 12.29
C HIS A 1 -25.52 -18.62 12.80
N LEU A 2 -25.08 -18.67 14.05
CA LEU A 2 -24.76 -19.93 14.72
C LEU A 2 -26.07 -20.52 15.30
N PRO A 3 -26.38 -21.76 15.01
CA PRO A 3 -27.62 -22.40 15.53
C PRO A 3 -27.59 -22.63 17.05
N ASN A 4 -26.37 -22.69 17.64
CA ASN A 4 -26.18 -22.87 19.07
C ASN A 4 -24.86 -22.23 19.51
N LEU A 5 -24.90 -21.41 20.57
CA LEU A 5 -23.72 -20.80 21.16
C LEU A 5 -22.75 -21.81 21.81
N GLY A 6 -23.22 -23.01 22.13
CA GLY A 6 -22.37 -24.09 22.65
C GLY A 6 -21.27 -24.58 21.68
N PHE A 7 -21.33 -24.18 20.41
CA PHE A 7 -20.22 -24.41 19.46
C PHE A 7 -19.03 -23.51 19.69
N ILE A 8 -19.19 -22.45 20.50
CA ILE A 8 -18.09 -21.56 20.89
C ILE A 8 -17.45 -22.14 22.14
N GLY A 9 -16.28 -22.75 22.02
CA GLY A 9 -15.56 -23.34 23.14
C GLY A 9 -14.97 -22.29 24.07
N SER A 10 -14.25 -21.33 23.49
CA SER A 10 -13.58 -20.23 24.22
C SER A 10 -13.66 -18.93 23.46
N PHE A 11 -13.82 -17.81 24.16
CA PHE A 11 -13.79 -16.48 23.54
C PHE A 11 -13.16 -15.44 24.45
N LYS A 12 -12.70 -14.35 23.84
CA LYS A 12 -12.23 -13.15 24.56
C LYS A 12 -12.69 -11.89 23.87
N LEU A 13 -13.21 -10.95 24.62
CA LEU A 13 -13.48 -9.59 24.14
C LEU A 13 -12.16 -8.82 24.13
N THR A 14 -11.85 -8.18 22.98
CA THR A 14 -10.53 -7.59 22.73
C THR A 14 -10.56 -6.07 22.73
N LYS A 15 -11.63 -5.46 22.20
CA LYS A 15 -11.69 -4.00 22.04
C LYS A 15 -13.14 -3.50 22.05
N VAL A 16 -13.30 -2.26 22.48
CA VAL A 16 -14.55 -1.49 22.35
C VAL A 16 -14.23 -0.21 21.58
N SER A 17 -15.05 0.16 20.59
CA SER A 17 -14.93 1.41 19.84
C SER A 17 -16.28 1.94 19.42
N GLY A 18 -16.35 3.24 19.09
CA GLY A 18 -17.50 3.81 18.37
C GLY A 18 -17.50 3.36 16.91
N ALA A 19 -18.68 3.19 16.34
CA ALA A 19 -18.84 2.95 14.90
C ALA A 19 -20.17 3.51 14.42
N TYR A 20 -20.19 4.21 13.30
CA TYR A 20 -21.43 4.65 12.69
C TYR A 20 -22.18 3.49 12.05
N TRP A 21 -23.52 3.50 12.21
CA TRP A 21 -24.37 2.48 11.61
C TRP A 21 -24.17 2.45 10.08
N LYS A 22 -23.90 1.27 9.53
CA LYS A 22 -23.58 1.04 8.11
C LYS A 22 -22.38 1.82 7.59
N GLY A 23 -21.50 2.32 8.45
CA GLY A 23 -20.30 3.06 8.04
C GLY A 23 -20.54 4.50 7.56
N ASP A 24 -21.76 5.01 7.68
CA ASP A 24 -22.11 6.38 7.29
C ASP A 24 -22.12 7.30 8.53
N SER A 25 -21.30 8.35 8.50
CA SER A 25 -21.15 9.32 9.60
C SER A 25 -22.43 10.12 9.90
N LYS A 26 -23.41 10.11 9.00
CA LYS A 26 -24.73 10.73 9.20
C LYS A 26 -25.67 9.88 10.04
N ASN A 27 -25.36 8.59 10.21
CA ASN A 27 -26.14 7.68 11.01
C ASN A 27 -25.74 7.71 12.48
N SER A 28 -26.56 7.09 13.34
CA SER A 28 -26.29 6.98 14.77
C SER A 28 -24.96 6.30 15.06
N MET A 29 -24.21 6.87 16.00
CA MET A 29 -23.01 6.24 16.51
C MET A 29 -23.40 5.11 17.50
N LEU A 30 -22.91 3.92 17.24
CA LEU A 30 -23.10 2.73 18.03
C LEU A 30 -21.80 2.32 18.73
N THR A 31 -21.92 1.55 19.79
CA THR A 31 -20.77 0.89 20.43
C THR A 31 -20.48 -0.43 19.73
N ARG A 32 -19.30 -0.58 19.15
CA ARG A 32 -18.83 -1.82 18.54
C ARG A 32 -17.92 -2.55 19.52
N ILE A 33 -18.29 -3.79 19.81
CA ILE A 33 -17.52 -4.69 20.67
C ILE A 33 -16.83 -5.70 19.76
N TYR A 34 -15.52 -5.82 19.87
CA TYR A 34 -14.70 -6.79 19.15
C TYR A 34 -14.37 -7.96 20.07
N GLY A 35 -14.30 -9.12 19.48
CA GLY A 35 -13.89 -10.33 20.21
C GLY A 35 -13.41 -11.39 19.22
N THR A 36 -12.72 -12.39 19.77
CA THR A 36 -12.28 -13.57 19.04
C THR A 36 -12.76 -14.81 19.73
N ALA A 37 -13.04 -15.89 18.99
CA ALA A 37 -13.56 -17.14 19.51
C ALA A 37 -12.86 -18.34 18.85
N PHE A 38 -12.63 -19.38 19.63
CA PHE A 38 -11.97 -20.61 19.22
C PHE A 38 -12.70 -21.84 19.76
N ASN A 39 -12.37 -23.01 19.24
CA ASN A 39 -12.99 -24.27 19.66
C ASN A 39 -12.58 -24.70 21.08
N ASN A 40 -11.44 -24.22 21.57
CA ASN A 40 -10.89 -24.56 22.89
C ASN A 40 -9.99 -23.44 23.43
N ASP A 41 -9.73 -23.50 24.73
CA ASP A 41 -8.89 -22.52 25.44
C ASP A 41 -7.45 -22.49 24.93
N LYS A 42 -6.89 -23.60 24.53
CA LYS A 42 -5.50 -23.71 24.06
C LYS A 42 -5.31 -22.91 22.77
N ASP A 43 -6.23 -23.02 21.82
CA ASP A 43 -6.16 -22.29 20.55
C ASP A 43 -6.39 -20.80 20.77
N LEU A 44 -7.29 -20.45 21.68
CA LEU A 44 -7.50 -19.05 22.09
C LEU A 44 -6.21 -18.47 22.71
N GLN A 45 -5.58 -19.19 23.63
CA GLN A 45 -4.36 -18.73 24.28
C GLN A 45 -3.21 -18.59 23.28
N ASN A 46 -3.01 -19.56 22.41
CA ASN A 46 -2.02 -19.50 21.34
C ASN A 46 -2.22 -18.25 20.44
N HIS A 47 -3.47 -17.94 20.13
CA HIS A 47 -3.80 -16.75 19.34
C HIS A 47 -3.46 -15.46 20.08
N LEU A 48 -3.78 -15.38 21.38
CA LEU A 48 -3.46 -14.22 22.21
C LEU A 48 -1.96 -14.02 22.36
N ASP A 49 -1.21 -15.10 22.59
CA ASP A 49 0.25 -15.08 22.68
C ASP A 49 0.87 -14.61 21.35
N ASN A 50 0.33 -15.07 20.21
CA ASN A 50 0.75 -14.63 18.88
C ASN A 50 0.49 -13.15 18.65
N ILE A 51 -0.64 -12.61 19.13
CA ILE A 51 -0.93 -11.16 19.06
C ILE A 51 0.08 -10.39 19.93
N GLU A 52 0.36 -10.85 21.13
CA GLU A 52 1.34 -10.20 22.01
C GLU A 52 2.76 -10.20 21.37
N GLU A 53 3.16 -11.33 20.79
CA GLU A 53 4.43 -11.45 20.07
C GLU A 53 4.45 -10.54 18.82
N ALA A 54 3.34 -10.42 18.09
CA ALA A 54 3.25 -9.50 16.96
C ALA A 54 3.42 -8.03 17.38
N LEU A 55 2.83 -7.62 18.51
CA LEU A 55 2.99 -6.27 19.06
C LEU A 55 4.45 -5.97 19.46
N LYS A 56 5.19 -6.97 19.94
CA LYS A 56 6.63 -6.82 20.24
C LYS A 56 7.46 -6.62 18.98
N ARG A 57 6.98 -7.15 17.83
CA ARG A 57 7.64 -7.09 16.51
C ARG A 57 7.09 -5.99 15.61
N ASP A 58 6.30 -5.06 16.14
CA ASP A 58 5.77 -3.94 15.37
C ASP A 58 6.93 -3.15 14.73
N HIS A 59 6.90 -3.03 13.40
CA HIS A 59 7.96 -2.36 12.63
C HIS A 59 8.11 -0.89 13.01
N ARG A 60 7.03 -0.21 13.45
CA ARG A 60 7.08 1.18 13.89
C ARG A 60 7.86 1.33 15.19
N LYS A 61 7.71 0.36 16.10
CA LYS A 61 8.46 0.30 17.34
C LYS A 61 9.92 -0.05 17.07
N LEU A 62 10.15 -1.18 16.38
CA LEU A 62 11.51 -1.64 16.07
C LEU A 62 12.25 -0.66 15.17
N GLY A 63 11.58 -0.04 14.20
CA GLY A 63 12.16 0.97 13.34
C GLY A 63 12.73 2.16 14.09
N LYS A 64 12.01 2.61 15.11
CA LYS A 64 12.47 3.69 15.99
C LYS A 64 13.58 3.24 16.95
N GLU A 65 13.41 2.09 17.63
CA GLU A 65 14.40 1.56 18.58
C GLU A 65 15.74 1.23 17.93
N MET A 66 15.72 0.75 16.69
CA MET A 66 16.91 0.37 15.91
C MET A 66 17.44 1.47 15.01
N ASP A 67 16.88 2.67 15.07
CA ASP A 67 17.25 3.82 14.22
C ASP A 67 17.22 3.50 12.71
N LEU A 68 16.13 2.84 12.25
CA LEU A 68 16.02 2.41 10.88
C LEU A 68 15.40 3.46 9.96
N PHE A 69 14.40 4.19 10.45
CA PHE A 69 13.67 5.22 9.70
C PHE A 69 12.85 6.11 10.62
N HIS A 70 12.39 7.22 10.08
CA HIS A 70 11.38 8.07 10.72
C HIS A 70 10.38 8.65 9.71
N PHE A 71 9.30 9.21 10.24
CA PHE A 71 8.32 10.01 9.51
C PHE A 71 8.31 11.42 10.07
N GLN A 72 7.98 12.40 9.24
CA GLN A 72 7.84 13.80 9.66
C GLN A 72 6.74 14.50 8.84
N ASP A 73 6.27 15.62 9.35
CA ASP A 73 5.08 16.32 8.82
C ASP A 73 5.31 16.90 7.43
N GLU A 74 6.55 17.23 7.07
CA GLU A 74 6.89 17.77 5.75
C GLU A 74 6.78 16.75 4.63
N ALA A 75 6.71 15.46 4.95
CA ALA A 75 6.55 14.38 3.98
C ALA A 75 5.58 13.32 4.50
N PRO A 76 4.28 13.64 4.62
CA PRO A 76 3.29 12.75 5.19
C PRO A 76 3.19 11.45 4.41
N GLY A 77 3.31 10.32 5.12
CA GLY A 77 3.28 8.98 4.51
C GLY A 77 4.55 8.56 3.76
N MET A 78 5.60 9.40 3.75
CA MET A 78 6.87 9.09 3.11
C MET A 78 7.94 8.81 4.16
N VAL A 79 8.77 7.80 3.91
CA VAL A 79 9.76 7.31 4.88
C VAL A 79 11.10 7.96 4.68
N PHE A 80 11.68 8.50 5.75
CA PHE A 80 13.08 8.92 5.79
C PHE A 80 13.94 7.75 6.29
N TRP A 81 14.66 7.13 5.38
CA TRP A 81 15.49 5.96 5.69
C TRP A 81 16.83 6.37 6.29
N HIS A 82 17.14 5.82 7.46
CA HIS A 82 18.45 5.95 8.07
C HIS A 82 19.44 4.90 7.52
N PRO A 83 20.75 5.03 7.77
CA PRO A 83 21.74 4.14 7.14
C PRO A 83 21.49 2.65 7.36
N TYR A 84 21.10 2.25 8.57
CA TYR A 84 20.80 0.83 8.87
C TYR A 84 19.53 0.35 8.17
N GLY A 85 18.46 1.17 8.21
CA GLY A 85 17.21 0.87 7.52
C GLY A 85 17.40 0.80 6.00
N TRP A 86 18.17 1.73 5.45
CA TRP A 86 18.49 1.72 4.03
C TRP A 86 19.29 0.48 3.60
N ASN A 87 20.17 -0.04 4.46
CA ASN A 87 20.88 -1.28 4.19
C ASN A 87 19.93 -2.50 4.18
N ILE A 88 18.99 -2.56 5.10
CA ILE A 88 17.95 -3.60 5.10
C ILE A 88 17.11 -3.49 3.82
N TYR A 89 16.67 -2.29 3.46
CA TYR A 89 15.91 -2.04 2.24
C TYR A 89 16.65 -2.55 0.99
N LYS A 90 17.91 -2.18 0.81
CA LYS A 90 18.74 -2.64 -0.32
C LYS A 90 18.91 -4.16 -0.34
N THR A 91 19.07 -4.77 0.83
CA THR A 91 19.23 -6.23 0.94
C THR A 91 17.97 -6.94 0.48
N LEU A 92 16.79 -6.48 0.91
CA LEU A 92 15.51 -7.01 0.47
C LEU A 92 15.26 -6.76 -1.03
N GLN A 93 15.61 -5.58 -1.53
CA GLN A 93 15.51 -5.26 -2.94
C GLN A 93 16.38 -6.17 -3.80
N ASN A 94 17.62 -6.41 -3.39
CA ASN A 94 18.53 -7.33 -4.08
C ASN A 94 18.05 -8.78 -4.03
N PHE A 95 17.51 -9.22 -2.90
CA PHE A 95 16.89 -10.53 -2.80
C PHE A 95 15.74 -10.70 -3.80
N MET A 96 14.85 -9.70 -3.87
CA MET A 96 13.74 -9.72 -4.81
C MET A 96 14.21 -9.65 -6.27
N ARG A 97 15.22 -8.81 -6.58
CA ARG A 97 15.80 -8.73 -7.93
C ARG A 97 16.33 -10.09 -8.39
N ASN A 98 17.12 -10.75 -7.56
CA ASN A 98 17.64 -12.09 -7.86
C ASN A 98 16.52 -13.13 -8.05
N LYS A 99 15.43 -13.00 -7.31
CA LYS A 99 14.28 -13.91 -7.44
C LYS A 99 13.50 -13.64 -8.73
N LEU A 100 13.33 -12.38 -9.11
CA LEU A 100 12.65 -11.96 -10.34
C LEU A 100 13.45 -12.41 -11.57
N ASP A 101 14.76 -12.17 -11.60
CA ASP A 101 15.66 -12.62 -12.68
C ASP A 101 15.56 -14.13 -12.91
N LYS A 102 15.61 -14.93 -11.86
CA LYS A 102 15.48 -16.40 -11.93
C LYS A 102 14.12 -16.85 -12.48
N ASN A 103 13.10 -16.01 -12.41
CA ASN A 103 11.76 -16.30 -12.91
C ASN A 103 11.48 -15.62 -14.27
N GLY A 104 12.50 -15.08 -14.93
CA GLY A 104 12.39 -14.49 -16.28
C GLY A 104 11.68 -13.15 -16.32
N TYR A 105 11.74 -12.37 -15.24
CA TYR A 105 11.27 -10.98 -15.24
C TYR A 105 12.37 -10.05 -15.75
N LEU A 106 12.00 -9.10 -16.58
CA LEU A 106 12.86 -8.03 -17.06
C LEU A 106 12.64 -6.79 -16.19
N GLU A 107 13.69 -6.33 -15.54
CA GLU A 107 13.64 -5.10 -14.75
C GLU A 107 13.58 -3.90 -15.68
N ILE A 108 12.61 -3.01 -15.45
CA ILE A 108 12.47 -1.74 -16.15
C ILE A 108 12.41 -0.60 -15.14
N ASN A 109 12.62 0.62 -15.61
CA ASN A 109 12.47 1.83 -14.82
C ASN A 109 11.73 2.88 -15.64
N THR A 110 10.65 3.44 -15.08
CA THR A 110 9.79 4.40 -15.76
C THR A 110 9.76 5.75 -15.04
N PRO A 111 9.44 6.86 -15.75
CA PRO A 111 9.41 8.19 -15.16
C PRO A 111 8.51 8.29 -13.93
N GLN A 112 8.93 9.11 -12.95
CA GLN A 112 8.14 9.38 -11.74
C GLN A 112 7.03 10.40 -12.01
N VAL A 113 7.34 11.43 -12.79
CA VAL A 113 6.42 12.52 -13.16
C VAL A 113 5.98 12.29 -14.59
N VAL A 114 4.68 12.24 -14.81
CA VAL A 114 4.08 11.88 -16.11
C VAL A 114 2.93 12.83 -16.42
N ASP A 115 2.81 13.20 -17.69
CA ASP A 115 1.75 14.08 -18.20
C ASP A 115 0.36 13.50 -17.93
N ARG A 116 -0.57 14.38 -17.61
CA ARG A 116 -2.00 14.10 -17.35
C ARG A 116 -2.62 13.21 -18.42
N LYS A 117 -2.25 13.37 -19.70
CA LYS A 117 -2.82 12.62 -20.83
C LYS A 117 -2.70 11.11 -20.67
N LEU A 118 -1.59 10.62 -20.09
CA LEU A 118 -1.44 9.19 -19.83
C LEU A 118 -2.43 8.69 -18.77
N TRP A 119 -2.67 9.49 -17.75
CA TRP A 119 -3.61 9.16 -16.67
C TRP A 119 -5.06 9.19 -17.14
N GLU A 120 -5.40 10.11 -18.03
CA GLU A 120 -6.71 10.16 -18.70
C GLU A 120 -6.91 8.93 -19.60
N ALA A 121 -5.95 8.63 -20.47
CA ALA A 121 -6.01 7.49 -21.39
C ALA A 121 -6.14 6.15 -20.65
N SER A 122 -5.59 6.03 -19.45
CA SER A 122 -5.66 4.83 -18.62
C SER A 122 -6.83 4.80 -17.64
N GLY A 123 -7.67 5.87 -17.59
CA GLY A 123 -8.81 6.00 -16.69
C GLY A 123 -8.46 6.28 -15.23
N HIS A 124 -7.17 6.48 -14.92
CA HIS A 124 -6.73 6.78 -13.54
C HIS A 124 -7.10 8.19 -13.13
N TRP A 125 -7.13 9.15 -14.06
CA TRP A 125 -7.49 10.53 -13.79
C TRP A 125 -8.89 10.66 -13.24
N ASP A 126 -9.85 9.98 -13.83
CA ASP A 126 -11.26 10.07 -13.43
C ASP A 126 -11.54 9.39 -12.09
N LYS A 127 -10.81 8.30 -11.80
CA LYS A 127 -11.07 7.46 -10.62
C LYS A 127 -10.23 7.82 -9.39
N TYR A 128 -9.04 8.38 -9.60
CA TYR A 128 -8.03 8.52 -8.53
C TYR A 128 -7.42 9.93 -8.44
N ARG A 129 -7.94 10.91 -9.18
CA ARG A 129 -7.41 12.29 -9.17
C ARG A 129 -7.24 12.86 -7.77
N GLU A 130 -8.21 12.61 -6.88
CA GLU A 130 -8.20 13.11 -5.50
C GLU A 130 -7.02 12.53 -4.67
N ASN A 131 -6.48 11.39 -5.09
CA ASN A 131 -5.37 10.70 -4.45
C ASN A 131 -4.04 10.89 -5.18
N MET A 132 -3.96 11.74 -6.19
CA MET A 132 -2.75 11.99 -6.96
C MET A 132 -2.06 13.29 -6.53
N PHE A 133 -0.74 13.27 -6.44
CA PHE A 133 0.05 14.48 -6.34
C PHE A 133 0.17 15.12 -7.73
N ILE A 134 -0.48 16.25 -7.90
CA ILE A 134 -0.54 16.97 -9.17
C ILE A 134 0.45 18.12 -9.12
N THR A 135 1.21 18.31 -10.19
CA THR A 135 2.13 19.43 -10.37
C THR A 135 1.74 20.21 -11.61
N GLU A 136 1.59 21.52 -11.47
CA GLU A 136 1.37 22.44 -12.58
C GLU A 136 2.68 23.17 -12.88
N ILE A 137 3.07 23.19 -14.15
CA ILE A 137 4.23 23.94 -14.61
C ILE A 137 3.69 25.12 -15.41
N ASP A 138 3.93 26.33 -14.89
CA ASP A 138 3.64 27.60 -15.59
C ASP A 138 4.85 27.92 -16.47
N GLU A 139 4.74 27.66 -17.77
CA GLU A 139 5.74 28.08 -18.75
C GLU A 139 5.27 29.45 -19.30
N GLU A 140 6.05 30.51 -19.07
CA GLU A 140 5.71 31.91 -19.49
C GLU A 140 5.42 32.05 -20.99
N HIS A 141 5.83 31.08 -21.81
CA HIS A 141 5.69 31.11 -23.27
C HIS A 141 4.85 29.95 -23.85
N ALA A 142 4.22 29.13 -23.03
CA ALA A 142 3.36 28.05 -23.51
C ALA A 142 1.88 28.49 -23.55
N ASN A 143 1.22 28.21 -24.66
CA ASN A 143 -0.21 28.52 -24.82
C ASN A 143 -1.12 27.68 -23.90
N GLU A 144 -0.61 26.65 -23.26
CA GLU A 144 -1.33 25.76 -22.36
C GLU A 144 -0.47 25.40 -21.16
N LYS A 145 -1.05 25.44 -19.96
CA LYS A 145 -0.42 24.94 -18.74
C LYS A 145 -0.23 23.42 -18.82
N ARG A 146 1.00 22.96 -18.62
CA ARG A 146 1.25 21.51 -18.51
C ARG A 146 0.90 21.05 -17.13
N VAL A 147 0.00 20.06 -17.07
CA VAL A 147 -0.40 19.39 -15.83
C VAL A 147 0.24 17.99 -15.83
N ASN A 148 1.06 17.77 -14.84
CA ASN A 148 1.71 16.47 -14.61
C ASN A 148 1.25 15.90 -13.28
N ALA A 149 1.47 14.62 -13.07
CA ALA A 149 1.26 13.98 -11.78
C ALA A 149 2.39 13.00 -11.47
N LEU A 150 2.70 12.86 -10.17
CA LEU A 150 3.52 11.77 -9.70
C LEU A 150 2.76 10.47 -9.89
N LYS A 151 3.44 9.43 -10.40
CA LYS A 151 2.77 8.17 -10.70
C LYS A 151 2.19 7.51 -9.44
N PRO A 152 0.89 7.24 -9.41
CA PRO A 152 0.26 6.49 -8.33
C PRO A 152 0.40 4.98 -8.51
N MET A 153 0.71 4.53 -9.74
CA MET A 153 0.88 3.14 -10.14
C MET A 153 1.89 3.03 -11.28
N ASN A 154 2.56 1.88 -11.38
CA ASN A 154 3.51 1.60 -12.46
C ASN A 154 2.81 1.15 -13.77
N CYS A 155 1.64 0.52 -13.67
CA CYS A 155 1.00 -0.18 -14.78
C CYS A 155 0.84 0.63 -16.08
N PRO A 156 0.35 1.88 -16.08
CA PRO A 156 0.22 2.66 -17.31
C PRO A 156 1.56 2.91 -18.01
N CYS A 157 2.63 3.13 -17.23
CA CYS A 157 3.97 3.33 -17.76
C CYS A 157 4.55 2.02 -18.35
N HIS A 158 4.28 0.88 -17.72
CA HIS A 158 4.69 -0.45 -18.26
C HIS A 158 4.01 -0.73 -19.59
N VAL A 159 2.73 -0.36 -19.74
CA VAL A 159 2.03 -0.48 -21.04
C VAL A 159 2.72 0.38 -22.12
N GLN A 160 3.20 1.58 -21.77
CA GLN A 160 3.95 2.41 -22.73
C GLN A 160 5.27 1.75 -23.14
N VAL A 161 5.99 1.12 -22.22
CA VAL A 161 7.20 0.34 -22.58
C VAL A 161 6.86 -0.84 -23.48
N TYR A 162 5.76 -1.53 -23.20
CA TYR A 162 5.29 -2.63 -24.04
C TYR A 162 4.95 -2.17 -25.46
N ASN A 163 4.34 -1.01 -25.61
CA ASN A 163 3.85 -0.46 -26.89
C ASN A 163 4.96 0.13 -27.78
N GLN A 164 6.22 0.17 -27.32
CA GLN A 164 7.35 0.76 -28.07
C GLN A 164 7.85 -0.08 -29.25
N GLY A 165 7.11 -1.02 -29.74
CA GLY A 165 7.53 -1.79 -30.89
C GLY A 165 6.52 -2.84 -31.31
N ILE A 166 6.69 -3.32 -32.55
CA ILE A 166 5.91 -4.44 -33.05
C ILE A 166 6.42 -5.70 -32.34
N ARG A 167 5.52 -6.40 -31.67
CA ARG A 167 5.82 -7.64 -30.96
C ARG A 167 5.10 -8.80 -31.61
N SER A 168 5.77 -9.95 -31.67
CA SER A 168 5.16 -11.20 -32.11
C SER A 168 4.45 -11.86 -30.91
N TYR A 169 3.38 -12.58 -31.20
CA TYR A 169 2.75 -13.45 -30.20
C TYR A 169 3.73 -14.52 -29.64
N LYS A 170 4.80 -14.83 -30.36
CA LYS A 170 5.85 -15.76 -29.92
C LYS A 170 6.75 -15.17 -28.82
N ASP A 171 6.75 -13.85 -28.65
CA ASP A 171 7.52 -13.17 -27.61
C ASP A 171 6.79 -13.19 -26.26
N LEU A 172 5.55 -13.68 -26.23
CA LEU A 172 4.73 -13.77 -25.02
C LEU A 172 4.93 -15.11 -24.29
N PRO A 173 4.86 -15.11 -22.96
CA PRO A 173 4.55 -14.00 -22.06
C PRO A 173 5.78 -13.12 -21.79
N ILE A 174 5.59 -11.81 -21.82
CA ILE A 174 6.59 -10.84 -21.34
C ILE A 174 6.29 -10.51 -19.89
N ARG A 175 7.31 -10.52 -19.02
CA ARG A 175 7.20 -10.21 -17.62
C ARG A 175 8.09 -9.03 -17.29
N TYR A 176 7.47 -7.90 -16.89
CA TYR A 176 8.19 -6.73 -16.41
C TYR A 176 8.09 -6.61 -14.89
N ALA A 177 9.16 -6.11 -14.29
CA ALA A 177 9.21 -5.76 -12.88
C ALA A 177 9.86 -4.38 -12.72
N GLU A 178 9.40 -3.60 -11.74
CA GLU A 178 9.95 -2.28 -11.44
C GLU A 178 9.94 -2.06 -9.93
N PHE A 179 11.07 -1.58 -9.39
CA PHE A 179 11.11 -0.99 -8.05
C PHE A 179 10.73 0.48 -8.13
N GLY A 180 9.48 0.73 -8.53
CA GLY A 180 8.97 2.07 -8.78
C GLY A 180 8.46 2.73 -7.50
N SER A 181 8.79 4.02 -7.32
CA SER A 181 8.23 4.84 -6.25
C SER A 181 6.85 5.35 -6.69
N CYS A 182 5.80 4.75 -6.17
CA CYS A 182 4.42 5.18 -6.39
C CYS A 182 3.96 6.07 -5.23
N HIS A 183 3.33 7.20 -5.55
CA HIS A 183 2.90 8.19 -4.56
C HIS A 183 1.40 8.40 -4.65
N ARG A 184 0.71 8.27 -3.51
CA ARG A 184 -0.73 8.54 -3.39
C ARG A 184 -0.97 9.46 -2.21
N TYR A 185 -1.79 10.47 -2.39
CA TYR A 185 -2.30 11.25 -1.28
C TYR A 185 -3.53 10.52 -0.72
N CYS A 186 -3.38 9.93 0.47
CA CYS A 186 -4.48 9.27 1.16
C CYS A 186 -4.39 9.63 2.65
N LEU A 187 -5.47 10.12 3.23
CA LEU A 187 -5.56 10.42 4.66
C LEU A 187 -5.33 9.19 5.56
N LEU A 188 -5.44 7.97 4.98
CA LEU A 188 -5.21 6.70 5.66
C LEU A 188 -3.74 6.27 5.68
N TYR A 189 -2.83 6.95 4.96
CA TYR A 189 -1.39 6.63 5.01
C TYR A 189 -0.71 7.03 6.32
N THR A 190 -1.41 7.66 7.24
CA THR A 190 -0.94 7.88 8.62
C THR A 190 -1.12 6.65 9.51
N SER A 191 -1.87 5.64 9.04
CA SER A 191 -2.02 4.33 9.65
C SER A 191 -1.57 3.27 8.64
N ASP A 192 -0.95 2.21 9.12
CA ASP A 192 -0.32 1.14 8.39
C ASP A 192 -1.14 0.68 7.16
N ALA A 193 -0.65 0.97 5.96
CA ALA A 193 -1.33 0.66 4.70
C ALA A 193 -1.44 -0.87 4.42
N ALA A 194 -0.75 -1.71 5.20
CA ALA A 194 -0.81 -3.16 5.07
C ALA A 194 -2.07 -3.75 5.71
N ASP A 195 -2.71 -3.05 6.65
CA ASP A 195 -3.84 -3.57 7.42
C ASP A 195 -5.23 -3.08 6.93
N GLU A 196 -5.29 -2.26 5.87
CA GLU A 196 -6.57 -1.74 5.37
C GLU A 196 -6.92 -2.25 3.97
N PRO A 197 -7.92 -3.15 3.84
CA PRO A 197 -8.39 -3.66 2.54
C PRO A 197 -9.22 -2.64 1.72
N ARG A 198 -9.17 -1.35 2.04
CA ARG A 198 -10.05 -0.32 1.44
C ARG A 198 -9.37 0.68 0.52
N CYS A 199 -8.09 0.53 0.23
CA CYS A 199 -7.39 1.31 -0.79
C CYS A 199 -7.12 0.51 -2.08
N VAL A 200 -8.02 -0.39 -2.46
CA VAL A 200 -8.01 -1.09 -3.75
C VAL A 200 -9.17 -0.61 -4.59
#